data_d1bca543731bba126b0192b087517faa
#
_entry.id   d1bca543731bba126b0192b087517faa
#
_cell.length_a   1.000
_cell.length_b   1.000
_cell.length_c   1.000
_cell.angle_alpha   90.00
_cell.angle_beta   90.00
_cell.angle_gamma   90.00
#
_symmetry.space_group_name_H-M   'P 1'
#
loop_
_entity.id
_entity.type
_entity.pdbx_description
1 polymer ?
#
loop_
_entity_poly.entity_id
_entity_poly.type
_entity_poly.pdbx_seq_one_letter_code
_entity_poly.pdbx_strand_id
1 'polypeptide(L)'
;MATKIRLHTSNKQVVRFKRKLRIRSKIDGTTERPRLAVFRSNKQIYAQLIDDVKGHTLVAASTMDEELKGKVGSTIEGAKSLGNMLAKRALAKKISTIVFDRSGYIYHGRIKALADAAREGGLKF
;
A
#
# COMPACT_ATOMS: atom_id res chain seq x y z
N MET A 1 2.56 22.34 6.67
CA MET A 1 1.37 22.89 5.99
C MET A 1 0.10 22.45 6.70
N ALA A 2 -0.75 23.39 7.02
CA ALA A 2 -1.99 23.08 7.72
C ALA A 2 -3.03 22.54 6.73
N THR A 3 -3.60 21.39 7.05
CA THR A 3 -4.69 20.82 6.26
C THR A 3 -5.98 21.00 7.04
N LYS A 4 -6.93 21.69 6.43
CA LYS A 4 -8.24 21.88 7.05
C LYS A 4 -9.13 20.69 6.80
N ILE A 5 -9.70 20.16 7.86
CA ILE A 5 -10.70 19.09 7.78
C ILE A 5 -12.06 19.77 7.70
N ARG A 6 -12.83 19.43 6.67
CA ARG A 6 -14.17 20.02 6.48
C ARG A 6 -15.14 19.51 7.53
N LEU A 7 -16.02 20.40 8.02
CA LEU A 7 -16.98 20.07 9.07
C LEU A 7 -17.94 18.94 8.69
N HIS A 8 -18.28 18.82 7.40
CA HIS A 8 -19.18 17.78 6.92
C HIS A 8 -18.49 16.45 6.59
N THR A 9 -17.17 16.37 6.83
CA THR A 9 -16.42 15.11 6.63
C THR A 9 -16.79 14.12 7.73
N SER A 10 -17.05 12.88 7.37
CA SER A 10 -17.42 11.84 8.34
C SER A 10 -16.31 11.59 9.36
N ASN A 11 -16.68 11.20 10.59
CA ASN A 11 -15.71 10.88 11.64
C ASN A 11 -14.73 9.79 11.20
N LYS A 12 -15.21 8.80 10.45
CA LYS A 12 -14.37 7.71 9.92
C LYS A 12 -13.26 8.25 9.01
N GLN A 13 -13.59 9.17 8.11
CA GLN A 13 -12.63 9.80 7.21
C GLN A 13 -11.64 10.68 7.97
N VAL A 14 -12.09 11.44 8.96
CA VAL A 14 -11.25 12.28 9.81
C VAL A 14 -10.22 11.42 10.56
N VAL A 15 -10.65 10.34 11.18
CA VAL A 15 -9.78 9.46 11.95
C VAL A 15 -8.73 8.82 11.03
N ARG A 16 -9.12 8.34 9.85
CA ARG A 16 -8.18 7.77 8.89
C ARG A 16 -7.15 8.79 8.42
N PHE A 17 -7.58 10.01 8.15
CA PHE A 17 -6.68 11.10 7.75
C PHE A 17 -5.63 11.39 8.82
N LYS A 18 -6.04 11.46 10.09
CA LYS A 18 -5.13 11.67 11.22
C LYS A 18 -4.11 10.53 11.35
N ARG A 19 -4.56 9.27 11.17
CA ARG A 19 -3.66 8.11 11.17
C ARG A 19 -2.64 8.19 10.05
N LYS A 20 -3.07 8.58 8.87
CA LYS A 20 -2.19 8.74 7.71
C LYS A 20 -1.11 9.77 7.99
N LEU A 21 -1.44 10.93 8.52
CA LEU A 21 -0.47 11.97 8.87
C LEU A 21 0.52 11.47 9.92
N ARG A 22 0.06 10.75 10.93
CA ARG A 22 0.92 10.19 11.98
C ARG A 22 1.93 9.20 11.42
N ILE A 23 1.48 8.32 10.54
CA ILE A 23 2.34 7.33 9.90
C ILE A 23 3.37 8.03 9.03
N ARG A 24 2.95 8.97 8.20
CA ARG A 24 3.81 9.68 7.26
C ARG A 24 4.88 10.52 7.95
N SER A 25 4.63 10.98 9.17
CA SER A 25 5.63 11.72 9.94
C SER A 25 6.83 10.85 10.36
N LYS A 26 6.69 9.52 10.31
CA LYS A 26 7.69 8.56 10.75
C LYS A 26 8.30 7.73 9.62
N ILE A 27 7.72 7.77 8.43
CA ILE A 27 8.07 6.88 7.33
C ILE A 27 8.37 7.67 6.07
N ASP A 28 9.58 7.49 5.54
CA ASP A 28 9.97 7.99 4.21
C ASP A 28 10.56 6.85 3.40
N GLY A 29 10.19 6.80 2.12
CA GLY A 29 10.74 5.84 1.20
C GLY A 29 12.00 6.36 0.49
N THR A 30 12.95 5.47 0.26
CA THR A 30 14.16 5.77 -0.51
C THR A 30 14.29 4.76 -1.65
N THR A 31 15.28 4.93 -2.52
CA THR A 31 15.53 3.97 -3.60
C THR A 31 15.89 2.60 -3.05
N GLU A 32 16.66 2.55 -1.98
CA GLU A 32 17.09 1.29 -1.34
C GLU A 32 16.01 0.67 -0.49
N ARG A 33 15.14 1.49 0.08
CA ARG A 33 14.08 1.06 0.98
C ARG A 33 12.80 1.84 0.67
N PRO A 34 12.13 1.52 -0.45
CA PRO A 34 10.93 2.25 -0.87
C PRO A 34 9.77 2.12 0.12
N ARG A 35 8.89 3.08 0.07
CA ARG A 35 7.67 3.06 0.87
C ARG A 35 6.56 2.34 0.09
N LEU A 36 6.00 1.31 0.71
CA LEU A 36 4.82 0.63 0.17
C LEU A 36 3.58 1.39 0.59
N ALA A 37 2.94 2.05 -0.36
CA ALA A 37 1.68 2.75 -0.17
C ALA A 37 0.54 1.91 -0.71
N VAL A 38 -0.54 1.81 0.06
CA VAL A 38 -1.73 1.02 -0.29
C VAL A 38 -2.94 1.93 -0.36
N PHE A 39 -3.71 1.78 -1.44
CA PHE A 39 -5.00 2.46 -1.59
C PHE A 39 -6.06 1.42 -1.86
N ARG A 40 -7.27 1.67 -1.38
CA ARG A 40 -8.38 0.80 -1.73
C ARG A 40 -9.62 1.64 -2.07
N SER A 41 -10.31 1.20 -3.12
CA SER A 41 -11.66 1.65 -3.45
C SER A 41 -12.66 0.57 -3.04
N ASN A 42 -13.94 0.78 -3.32
CA ASN A 42 -14.97 -0.21 -3.01
C ASN A 42 -14.72 -1.56 -3.71
N LYS A 43 -14.13 -1.54 -4.89
CA LYS A 43 -13.98 -2.74 -5.74
C LYS A 43 -12.55 -3.19 -5.95
N GLN A 44 -11.57 -2.32 -5.70
CA GLN A 44 -10.18 -2.60 -6.08
C GLN A 44 -9.19 -2.19 -5.00
N ILE A 45 -8.02 -2.80 -5.04
CA ILE A 45 -6.89 -2.46 -4.18
C ILE A 45 -5.70 -2.10 -5.07
N TYR A 46 -4.96 -1.07 -4.68
CA TYR A 46 -3.79 -0.56 -5.39
C TYR A 46 -2.60 -0.52 -4.44
N ALA A 47 -1.43 -0.89 -4.94
CA ALA A 47 -0.20 -0.84 -4.16
C ALA A 47 0.92 -0.25 -5.00
N GLN A 48 1.76 0.57 -4.38
CA GLN A 48 2.89 1.22 -5.04
C GLN A 48 4.10 1.22 -4.12
N LEU A 49 5.28 1.02 -4.70
CA LEU A 49 6.55 1.23 -4.03
C LEU A 49 7.11 2.57 -4.49
N ILE A 50 7.27 3.50 -3.57
CA ILE A 50 7.60 4.90 -3.86
C ILE A 50 8.94 5.29 -3.26
N ASP A 51 9.78 5.95 -4.06
CA ASP A 51 10.95 6.66 -3.60
C ASP A 51 10.55 8.11 -3.33
N ASP A 52 10.40 8.48 -2.07
CA ASP A 52 9.96 9.82 -1.67
C ASP A 52 11.04 10.88 -1.90
N VAL A 53 12.31 10.49 -1.90
CA VAL A 53 13.43 11.41 -2.14
C VAL A 53 13.42 11.92 -3.58
N LYS A 54 13.22 11.01 -4.54
CA LYS A 54 13.20 11.33 -5.97
C LYS A 54 11.79 11.60 -6.50
N GLY A 55 10.76 11.31 -5.73
CA GLY A 55 9.37 11.47 -6.16
C GLY A 55 8.95 10.49 -7.24
N HIS A 56 9.53 9.28 -7.27
CA HIS A 56 9.24 8.27 -8.27
C HIS A 56 8.51 7.07 -7.69
N THR A 57 7.56 6.54 -8.47
CA THR A 57 6.97 5.21 -8.21
C THR A 57 7.85 4.18 -8.91
N LEU A 58 8.47 3.31 -8.12
CA LEU A 58 9.38 2.27 -8.62
C LEU A 58 8.65 1.04 -9.12
N VAL A 59 7.62 0.62 -8.39
CA VAL A 59 6.80 -0.55 -8.72
C VAL A 59 5.36 -0.21 -8.41
N ALA A 60 4.45 -0.63 -9.26
CA ALA A 60 3.01 -0.49 -9.04
C ALA A 60 2.30 -1.80 -9.35
N ALA A 61 1.22 -2.06 -8.64
CA ALA A 61 0.37 -3.21 -8.85
C ALA A 61 -1.06 -2.90 -8.42
N SER A 62 -2.01 -3.57 -9.04
CA SER A 62 -3.44 -3.37 -8.75
C SER A 62 -4.20 -4.67 -8.97
N THR A 63 -5.28 -4.86 -8.24
CA THR A 63 -6.21 -5.96 -8.51
C THR A 63 -6.89 -5.84 -9.89
N MET A 64 -6.76 -4.67 -10.53
CA MET A 64 -7.23 -4.45 -11.91
C MET A 64 -6.24 -4.92 -12.97
N ASP A 65 -5.00 -5.22 -12.61
CA ASP A 65 -3.98 -5.67 -13.56
C ASP A 65 -4.41 -6.98 -14.22
N GLU A 66 -4.01 -7.18 -15.47
CA GLU A 66 -4.44 -8.34 -16.26
C GLU A 66 -4.10 -9.67 -15.58
N GLU A 67 -2.97 -9.74 -14.89
CA GLU A 67 -2.57 -10.94 -14.16
C GLU A 67 -3.55 -11.34 -13.06
N LEU A 68 -4.31 -10.37 -12.54
CA LEU A 68 -5.30 -10.58 -11.49
C LEU A 68 -6.74 -10.36 -11.96
N LYS A 69 -6.92 -10.00 -13.22
CA LYS A 69 -8.23 -9.75 -13.80
C LYS A 69 -9.11 -11.00 -13.73
N GLY A 70 -10.35 -10.83 -13.28
CA GLY A 70 -11.28 -11.95 -13.07
C GLY A 70 -11.20 -12.58 -11.69
N LYS A 71 -10.21 -12.21 -10.87
CA LYS A 71 -10.16 -12.60 -9.46
C LYS A 71 -10.95 -11.61 -8.62
N VAL A 72 -11.20 -11.96 -7.37
CA VAL A 72 -12.10 -11.20 -6.52
C VAL A 72 -11.38 -9.94 -5.98
N GLY A 73 -11.55 -8.80 -6.65
CA GLY A 73 -10.80 -7.56 -6.47
C GLY A 73 -10.49 -7.14 -5.03
N SER A 74 -11.44 -6.45 -4.35
CA SER A 74 -11.21 -5.86 -3.02
C SER A 74 -11.52 -6.83 -1.87
N THR A 75 -11.11 -8.09 -2.00
CA THR A 75 -11.29 -9.12 -0.98
C THR A 75 -9.96 -9.51 -0.36
N ILE A 76 -9.99 -10.37 0.67
CA ILE A 76 -8.79 -10.90 1.30
C ILE A 76 -7.97 -11.71 0.28
N GLU A 77 -8.61 -12.51 -0.55
CA GLU A 77 -7.93 -13.27 -1.60
C GLU A 77 -7.30 -12.37 -2.66
N GLY A 78 -8.02 -11.32 -3.06
CA GLY A 78 -7.50 -10.30 -3.97
C GLY A 78 -6.29 -9.60 -3.38
N ALA A 79 -6.34 -9.26 -2.10
CA ALA A 79 -5.23 -8.64 -1.38
C ALA A 79 -4.00 -9.55 -1.33
N LYS A 80 -4.19 -10.84 -1.06
CA LYS A 80 -3.10 -11.82 -1.08
C LYS A 80 -2.46 -11.95 -2.46
N SER A 81 -3.27 -12.05 -3.50
CA SER A 81 -2.79 -12.13 -4.87
C SER A 81 -2.01 -10.88 -5.27
N LEU A 82 -2.50 -9.71 -4.85
CA LEU A 82 -1.83 -8.43 -5.09
C LEU A 82 -0.49 -8.37 -4.37
N GLY A 83 -0.44 -8.79 -3.10
CA GLY A 83 0.80 -8.83 -2.33
C GLY A 83 1.85 -9.73 -2.97
N ASN A 84 1.46 -10.90 -3.42
CA ASN A 84 2.36 -11.83 -4.12
C ASN A 84 2.88 -11.23 -5.43
N MET A 85 2.02 -10.61 -6.21
CA MET A 85 2.39 -9.99 -7.47
C MET A 85 3.33 -8.81 -7.25
N LEU A 86 3.05 -7.98 -6.24
CA LEU A 86 3.91 -6.85 -5.89
C LEU A 86 5.30 -7.31 -5.50
N ALA A 87 5.39 -8.35 -4.66
CA ALA A 87 6.66 -8.93 -4.26
C ALA A 87 7.45 -9.44 -5.46
N LYS A 88 6.81 -10.15 -6.37
CA LYS A 88 7.42 -10.63 -7.61
C LYS A 88 8.01 -9.49 -8.43
N ARG A 89 7.23 -8.44 -8.65
CA ARG A 89 7.66 -7.27 -9.43
C ARG A 89 8.79 -6.52 -8.74
N ALA A 90 8.75 -6.40 -7.42
CA ALA A 90 9.79 -5.75 -6.64
C ALA A 90 11.11 -6.51 -6.72
N LEU A 91 11.08 -7.83 -6.51
CA LEU A 91 12.27 -8.68 -6.58
C LEU A 91 12.87 -8.69 -7.99
N ALA A 92 12.04 -8.62 -9.03
CA ALA A 92 12.51 -8.51 -10.41
C ALA A 92 13.32 -7.22 -10.63
N LYS A 93 13.06 -6.17 -9.87
CA LYS A 93 13.81 -4.91 -9.87
C LYS A 93 14.87 -4.83 -8.78
N LYS A 94 15.16 -5.95 -8.13
CA LYS A 94 16.15 -6.08 -7.05
C LYS A 94 15.80 -5.25 -5.80
N ILE A 95 14.52 -5.05 -5.56
CA ILE A 95 14.00 -4.40 -4.35
C ILE A 95 13.55 -5.49 -3.39
N SER A 96 14.19 -5.60 -2.22
CA SER A 96 13.84 -6.63 -1.23
C SER A 96 13.44 -6.05 0.12
N THR A 97 13.89 -4.85 0.45
CA THR A 97 13.60 -4.19 1.72
C THR A 97 12.69 -2.99 1.47
N ILE A 98 11.63 -2.89 2.22
CA ILE A 98 10.64 -1.80 2.08
C ILE A 98 10.21 -1.28 3.44
N VAL A 99 9.55 -0.12 3.48
CA VAL A 99 8.82 0.38 4.63
C VAL A 99 7.33 0.33 4.31
N PHE A 100 6.53 -0.16 5.24
CA PHE A 100 5.11 -0.30 5.02
C PHE A 100 4.35 0.94 5.52
N ASP A 101 3.61 1.57 4.60
CA ASP A 101 2.69 2.67 4.90
C ASP A 101 1.26 2.20 4.58
N ARG A 102 0.48 1.95 5.60
CA ARG A 102 -0.91 1.51 5.45
C ARG A 102 -1.86 2.64 5.04
N SER A 103 -1.35 3.85 4.79
CA SER A 103 -2.12 5.03 4.33
C SER A 103 -3.30 5.39 5.25
N GLY A 104 -3.13 5.20 6.56
CA GLY A 104 -4.17 5.48 7.57
C GLY A 104 -5.22 4.39 7.71
N TYR A 105 -5.19 3.32 6.91
CA TYR A 105 -6.06 2.16 7.09
C TYR A 105 -5.65 1.37 8.33
N ILE A 106 -6.61 0.72 8.97
CA ILE A 106 -6.33 -0.15 10.10
C ILE A 106 -5.60 -1.40 9.58
N TYR A 107 -4.53 -1.81 10.29
CA TYR A 107 -3.76 -3.02 9.94
C TYR A 107 -4.57 -4.26 10.31
N HIS A 108 -5.53 -4.60 9.46
CA HIS A 108 -6.46 -5.70 9.67
C HIS A 108 -7.06 -6.15 8.33
N GLY A 109 -7.55 -7.38 8.26
CA GLY A 109 -8.24 -7.90 7.10
C GLY A 109 -7.41 -7.81 5.82
N ARG A 110 -7.91 -7.07 4.84
CA ARG A 110 -7.28 -6.95 3.51
C ARG A 110 -5.88 -6.34 3.54
N ILE A 111 -5.69 -5.33 4.36
CA ILE A 111 -4.37 -4.66 4.47
C ILE A 111 -3.35 -5.62 5.07
N LYS A 112 -3.73 -6.35 6.11
CA LYS A 112 -2.88 -7.38 6.73
C LYS A 112 -2.59 -8.51 5.74
N ALA A 113 -3.60 -8.97 5.01
CA ALA A 113 -3.45 -10.06 4.05
C ALA A 113 -2.45 -9.67 2.93
N LEU A 114 -2.53 -8.44 2.45
CA LEU A 114 -1.59 -7.91 1.45
C LEU A 114 -0.16 -7.88 2.00
N ALA A 115 0.02 -7.35 3.21
CA ALA A 115 1.33 -7.25 3.85
C ALA A 115 1.94 -8.63 4.09
N ASP A 116 1.15 -9.57 4.63
CA ASP A 116 1.61 -10.94 4.88
C ASP A 116 2.01 -11.64 3.59
N ALA A 117 1.22 -11.48 2.52
CA ALA A 117 1.52 -12.07 1.21
C ALA A 117 2.80 -11.48 0.61
N ALA A 118 3.02 -10.18 0.76
CA ALA A 118 4.25 -9.53 0.30
C ALA A 118 5.48 -10.06 1.06
N ARG A 119 5.35 -10.28 2.37
CA ARG A 119 6.42 -10.89 3.18
C ARG A 119 6.71 -12.32 2.75
N GLU A 120 5.69 -13.11 2.52
CA GLU A 120 5.83 -14.49 2.04
C GLU A 120 6.48 -14.52 0.66
N GLY A 121 6.23 -13.51 -0.17
CA GLY A 121 6.85 -13.37 -1.48
C GLY A 121 8.31 -12.95 -1.45
N GLY A 122 8.85 -12.62 -0.29
CA GLY A 122 10.27 -12.30 -0.12
C GLY A 122 10.60 -10.86 0.26
N LEU A 123 9.61 -9.98 0.40
CA LEU A 123 9.87 -8.61 0.85
C LEU A 123 10.10 -8.57 2.37
N LYS A 124 11.02 -7.73 2.79
CA LYS A 124 11.41 -7.58 4.20
C LYS A 124 10.92 -6.24 4.75
N PHE A 125 10.11 -6.31 5.77
CA PHE A 125 9.64 -5.12 6.47
C PHE A 125 8.98 -5.49 7.79
#